data_6a671f9872df87ac5cf35482893e26b0
#
_entry.id   6a671f9872df87ac5cf35482893e26b0
#
_cell.length_a   1.000
_cell.length_b   1.000
_cell.length_c   1.000
_cell.angle_alpha   90.00
_cell.angle_beta   90.00
_cell.angle_gamma   90.00
#
_symmetry.space_group_name_H-M   'P 1'
#
loop_
_entity.id
_entity.type
_entity.pdbx_description
1 polymer ?
#
loop_
_entity_poly.entity_id
_entity_poly.type
_entity_poly.pdbx_seq_one_letter_code
_entity_poly.pdbx_strand_id
1 'polypeptide(L)'
;LDAMEEQLEQKARLLERDYEAKITQLEPMFIDAVTDVYEQIFHADLMEYRDILVYLVEAVMKKSDDDTQFMIHVSPKDYEKVYEKKAELLSKISRENIRLEVIEDVTVADRQCIIETENGVFDCGIDTQLSELKKRFKLLAYRRN
;
A
#
# COMPACT_ATOMS: atom_id res chain seq x y z
N LEU A 1 12.86 -31.69 -37.65
CA LEU A 1 13.12 -30.28 -37.28
C LEU A 1 11.86 -29.62 -36.72
N ASP A 2 10.74 -29.66 -37.42
CA ASP A 2 9.47 -29.08 -36.97
C ASP A 2 8.91 -29.79 -35.74
N ALA A 3 9.08 -31.09 -35.63
CA ALA A 3 8.66 -31.87 -34.45
C ALA A 3 9.46 -31.51 -33.19
N MET A 4 10.75 -31.23 -33.33
CA MET A 4 11.60 -30.79 -32.21
C MET A 4 11.27 -29.40 -31.75
N GLU A 5 10.96 -28.50 -32.66
CA GLU A 5 10.54 -27.13 -32.34
C GLU A 5 9.21 -27.12 -31.58
N GLU A 6 8.23 -27.93 -32.01
CA GLU A 6 6.95 -28.09 -31.30
C GLU A 6 7.12 -28.64 -29.89
N GLN A 7 8.01 -29.63 -29.70
CA GLN A 7 8.30 -30.18 -28.38
C GLN A 7 8.93 -29.17 -27.45
N LEU A 8 9.84 -28.35 -27.95
CA LEU A 8 10.45 -27.25 -27.19
C LEU A 8 9.42 -26.18 -26.77
N GLU A 9 8.55 -25.82 -27.69
CA GLU A 9 7.48 -24.86 -27.40
C GLU A 9 6.48 -25.38 -26.37
N GLN A 10 6.13 -26.69 -26.45
CA GLN A 10 5.26 -27.30 -25.46
C GLN A 10 5.90 -27.33 -24.06
N LYS A 11 7.18 -27.67 -23.98
CA LYS A 11 7.93 -27.66 -22.73
C LYS A 11 8.03 -26.27 -22.13
N ALA A 12 8.27 -25.26 -22.96
CA ALA A 12 8.33 -23.89 -22.53
C ALA A 12 6.98 -23.44 -21.94
N ARG A 13 5.87 -23.78 -22.58
CA ARG A 13 4.52 -23.45 -22.09
C ARG A 13 4.19 -24.17 -20.78
N LEU A 14 4.60 -25.42 -20.63
CA LEU A 14 4.41 -26.16 -19.38
C LEU A 14 5.22 -25.55 -18.23
N LEU A 15 6.45 -25.15 -18.50
CA LEU A 15 7.30 -24.46 -17.51
C LEU A 15 6.71 -23.12 -17.08
N GLU A 16 6.20 -22.33 -18.02
CA GLU A 16 5.50 -21.08 -17.73
C GLU A 16 4.29 -21.28 -16.82
N ARG A 17 3.46 -22.26 -17.14
CA ARG A 17 2.26 -22.59 -16.33
C ARG A 17 2.63 -23.04 -14.94
N ASP A 18 3.66 -23.88 -14.81
CA ASP A 18 4.14 -24.37 -13.53
C ASP A 18 4.70 -23.23 -12.68
N TYR A 19 5.44 -22.32 -13.31
CA TYR A 19 5.98 -21.11 -12.68
C TYR A 19 4.87 -20.18 -12.20
N GLU A 20 3.88 -19.91 -13.04
CA GLU A 20 2.71 -19.08 -12.66
C GLU A 20 1.93 -19.69 -11.50
N ALA A 21 1.72 -21.02 -11.52
CA ALA A 21 1.06 -21.72 -10.43
C ALA A 21 1.83 -21.60 -9.13
N LYS A 22 3.16 -21.72 -9.16
CA LYS A 22 4.02 -21.56 -7.97
C LYS A 22 3.99 -20.14 -7.43
N ILE A 23 4.01 -19.15 -8.30
CA ILE A 23 3.92 -17.74 -7.90
C ILE A 23 2.57 -17.47 -7.23
N THR A 24 1.48 -17.96 -7.80
CA THR A 24 0.14 -17.82 -7.22
C THR A 24 0.04 -18.46 -5.84
N GLN A 25 0.71 -19.59 -5.61
CA GLN A 25 0.77 -20.22 -4.30
C GLN A 25 1.61 -19.43 -3.29
N LEU A 26 2.67 -18.77 -3.75
CA LEU A 26 3.57 -17.99 -2.89
C LEU A 26 2.97 -16.67 -2.43
N GLU A 27 1.99 -16.11 -3.16
CA GLU A 27 1.39 -14.82 -2.83
C GLU A 27 0.82 -14.72 -1.41
N PRO A 28 -0.03 -15.66 -0.96
CA PRO A 28 -0.54 -15.60 0.41
C PRO A 28 0.56 -15.71 1.45
N MET A 29 1.54 -16.59 1.24
CA MET A 29 2.68 -16.76 2.14
C MET A 29 3.55 -15.51 2.19
N PHE A 30 3.73 -14.84 1.05
CA PHE A 30 4.49 -13.59 0.98
C PHE A 30 3.80 -12.45 1.72
N ILE A 31 2.49 -12.30 1.55
CA ILE A 31 1.69 -11.29 2.26
C ILE A 31 1.76 -11.53 3.76
N ASP A 32 1.62 -12.77 4.21
CA ASP A 32 1.73 -13.14 5.62
C ASP A 32 3.13 -12.81 6.16
N ALA A 33 4.18 -13.15 5.41
CA ALA A 33 5.55 -12.87 5.81
C ALA A 33 5.82 -11.36 5.91
N VAL A 34 5.33 -10.57 4.96
CA VAL A 34 5.45 -9.10 4.98
C VAL A 34 4.68 -8.52 6.17
N THR A 35 3.48 -9.03 6.43
CA THR A 35 2.67 -8.62 7.58
C THR A 35 3.39 -8.92 8.89
N ASP A 36 3.96 -10.12 9.03
CA ASP A 36 4.72 -10.51 10.21
C ASP A 36 5.96 -9.62 10.42
N VAL A 37 6.66 -9.28 9.34
CA VAL A 37 7.81 -8.36 9.40
C VAL A 37 7.37 -6.96 9.84
N TYR A 38 6.24 -6.46 9.32
CA TYR A 38 5.68 -5.19 9.76
C TYR A 38 5.33 -5.21 11.24
N GLU A 39 4.71 -6.28 11.73
CA GLU A 39 4.39 -6.45 13.14
C GLU A 39 5.64 -6.42 14.02
N GLN A 40 6.70 -7.10 13.60
CA GLN A 40 7.97 -7.14 14.32
C GLN A 40 8.71 -5.81 14.34
N ILE A 41 8.80 -5.14 13.19
CA ILE A 41 9.54 -3.88 13.04
C ILE A 41 8.88 -2.75 13.83
N PHE A 42 7.55 -2.69 13.81
CA PHE A 42 6.82 -1.61 14.47
C PHE A 42 6.36 -1.96 15.88
N HIS A 43 6.73 -3.13 16.40
CA HIS A 43 6.13 -3.69 17.62
C HIS A 43 4.60 -3.63 17.54
N ALA A 44 4.09 -3.58 16.32
CA ALA A 44 2.69 -3.43 16.08
C ALA A 44 2.06 -4.80 16.16
N ASP A 45 1.45 -5.05 17.29
CA ASP A 45 0.17 -5.68 17.20
C ASP A 45 -0.55 -5.03 16.01
N LEU A 46 -1.17 -5.77 15.11
CA LEU A 46 -2.03 -5.20 14.06
C LEU A 46 -3.13 -4.28 14.64
N MET A 47 -3.31 -4.30 15.94
CA MET A 47 -4.15 -3.38 16.70
C MET A 47 -3.63 -1.93 16.63
N GLU A 48 -2.33 -1.73 16.38
CA GLU A 48 -1.72 -0.40 16.23
C GLU A 48 -1.48 -0.02 14.77
N TYR A 49 -2.21 -0.61 13.84
CA TYR A 49 -2.16 -0.26 12.41
C TYR A 49 -2.40 1.22 12.14
N ARG A 50 -3.04 1.92 13.08
CA ARG A 50 -3.29 3.37 12.96
C ARG A 50 -2.01 4.18 12.98
N ASP A 51 -0.95 3.72 13.64
CA ASP A 51 0.37 4.36 13.56
C ASP A 51 0.97 4.19 12.16
N ILE A 52 0.78 3.03 11.56
CA ILE A 52 1.17 2.78 10.16
C ILE A 52 0.38 3.69 9.22
N LEU A 53 -0.91 3.85 9.48
CA LEU A 53 -1.79 4.71 8.70
C LEU A 53 -1.30 6.17 8.74
N VAL A 54 -0.93 6.69 9.90
CA VAL A 54 -0.35 8.03 10.07
C VAL A 54 0.95 8.16 9.29
N TYR A 55 1.80 7.15 9.32
CA TYR A 55 3.04 7.12 8.55
C TYR A 55 2.79 7.19 7.04
N LEU A 56 1.78 6.46 6.55
CA LEU A 56 1.40 6.48 5.14
C LEU A 56 0.88 7.86 4.71
N VAL A 57 0.09 8.50 5.55
CA VAL A 57 -0.38 9.89 5.32
C VAL A 57 0.80 10.85 5.20
N GLU A 58 1.75 10.77 6.11
CA GLU A 58 2.97 11.57 6.08
C GLU A 58 3.74 11.37 4.76
N ALA A 59 3.89 10.13 4.34
CA ALA A 59 4.58 9.81 3.09
C ALA A 59 3.91 10.43 1.87
N VAL A 60 2.58 10.40 1.80
CA VAL A 60 1.81 11.02 0.71
C VAL A 60 1.98 12.54 0.75
N MET A 61 1.86 13.16 1.92
CA MET A 61 2.02 14.61 2.06
C MET A 61 3.40 15.09 1.63
N LYS A 62 4.45 14.35 1.95
CA LYS A 62 5.82 14.67 1.55
C LYS A 62 6.04 14.56 0.04
N LYS A 63 5.37 13.62 -0.62
CA LYS A 63 5.46 13.43 -2.07
C LYS A 63 4.62 14.42 -2.87
N SER A 64 3.66 15.05 -2.26
CA SER A 64 2.72 15.98 -2.91
C SER A 64 3.19 17.41 -2.75
N ASP A 65 4.34 17.75 -3.32
CA ASP A 65 5.04 19.03 -3.12
C ASP A 65 4.25 20.24 -3.55
N ASP A 66 3.34 20.11 -4.52
CA ASP A 66 2.54 21.22 -5.07
C ASP A 66 1.24 21.41 -4.32
N ASP A 67 0.86 20.49 -3.44
CA ASP A 67 -0.39 20.57 -2.71
C ASP A 67 -0.24 21.33 -1.39
N THR A 68 -1.21 22.16 -1.08
CA THR A 68 -1.26 22.95 0.16
C THR A 68 -2.45 22.58 1.04
N GLN A 69 -3.47 21.95 0.48
CA GLN A 69 -4.66 21.51 1.21
C GLN A 69 -4.80 20.00 1.16
N PHE A 70 -4.90 19.41 2.33
CA PHE A 70 -5.05 17.97 2.50
C PHE A 70 -6.28 17.68 3.35
N MET A 71 -7.19 16.89 2.81
CA MET A 71 -8.35 16.37 3.52
C MET A 71 -8.20 14.87 3.67
N ILE A 72 -8.02 14.41 4.89
CA ILE A 72 -7.75 13.00 5.19
C ILE A 72 -9.04 12.36 5.68
N HIS A 73 -9.62 11.50 4.87
CA HIS A 73 -10.82 10.73 5.21
C HIS A 73 -10.42 9.41 5.82
N VAL A 74 -10.87 9.16 7.02
CA VAL A 74 -10.65 7.91 7.75
C VAL A 74 -11.94 7.39 8.36
N SER A 75 -11.98 6.11 8.72
CA SER A 75 -13.14 5.55 9.38
C SER A 75 -13.37 6.19 10.76
N PRO A 76 -14.60 6.10 11.30
CA PRO A 76 -14.87 6.54 12.67
C PRO A 76 -13.94 5.92 13.70
N LYS A 77 -13.56 4.66 13.51
CA LYS A 77 -12.66 3.93 14.42
C LYS A 77 -11.23 4.48 14.38
N ASP A 78 -10.78 4.96 13.24
CA ASP A 78 -9.41 5.44 13.04
C ASP A 78 -9.27 6.95 13.26
N TYR A 79 -10.38 7.68 13.27
CA TYR A 79 -10.41 9.13 13.32
C TYR A 79 -9.65 9.72 14.49
N GLU A 80 -9.91 9.27 15.70
CA GLU A 80 -9.32 9.83 16.91
C GLU A 80 -7.80 9.75 16.89
N LYS A 81 -7.26 8.60 16.50
CA LYS A 81 -5.81 8.38 16.44
C LYS A 81 -5.14 9.28 15.40
N VAL A 82 -5.73 9.38 14.22
CA VAL A 82 -5.18 10.23 13.15
C VAL A 82 -5.31 11.71 13.51
N TYR A 83 -6.42 12.11 14.11
CA TYR A 83 -6.63 13.48 14.57
C TYR A 83 -5.61 13.89 15.63
N GLU A 84 -5.31 13.03 16.59
CA GLU A 84 -4.29 13.30 17.61
C GLU A 84 -2.91 13.56 17.01
N LYS A 85 -2.62 12.97 15.87
CA LYS A 85 -1.33 13.11 15.17
C LYS A 85 -1.28 14.28 14.19
N LYS A 86 -2.35 15.04 14.05
CA LYS A 86 -2.45 16.16 13.11
C LYS A 86 -1.33 17.19 13.28
N ALA A 87 -1.08 17.63 14.51
CA ALA A 87 -0.04 18.61 14.80
C ALA A 87 1.36 18.09 14.47
N GLU A 88 1.61 16.82 14.79
CA GLU A 88 2.87 16.14 14.46
C GLU A 88 3.07 16.02 12.95
N LEU A 89 2.03 15.65 12.21
CA LEU A 89 2.06 15.57 10.75
C LEU A 89 2.41 16.93 10.13
N LEU A 90 1.78 17.99 10.59
CA LEU A 90 2.06 19.35 10.12
C LEU A 90 3.50 19.77 10.42
N SER A 91 4.03 19.42 11.59
CA SER A 91 5.40 19.78 11.98
C SER A 91 6.47 19.13 11.12
N LYS A 92 6.18 17.99 10.52
CA LYS A 92 7.11 17.25 9.66
C LYS A 92 7.13 17.72 8.21
N ILE A 93 6.18 18.56 7.83
CA ILE A 93 6.12 19.14 6.49
C ILE A 93 6.77 20.53 6.52
N SER A 94 7.88 20.68 5.78
CA SER A 94 8.69 21.91 5.80
C SER A 94 8.18 23.03 4.88
N ARG A 95 6.95 22.91 4.37
CA ARG A 95 6.32 23.93 3.52
C ARG A 95 5.40 24.84 4.33
N GLU A 96 5.31 26.08 3.91
CA GLU A 96 4.43 27.06 4.54
C GLU A 96 2.99 26.95 4.00
N ASN A 97 2.02 27.41 4.81
CA ASN A 97 0.60 27.48 4.46
C ASN A 97 -0.08 26.15 4.14
N ILE A 98 0.37 25.08 4.78
CA ILE A 98 -0.27 23.77 4.67
C ILE A 98 -1.52 23.75 5.54
N ARG A 99 -2.64 23.37 4.93
CA ARG A 99 -3.90 23.07 5.62
C ARG A 99 -4.14 21.58 5.63
N LEU A 100 -4.39 21.06 6.80
CA LEU A 100 -4.67 19.66 7.02
C LEU A 100 -5.96 19.50 7.80
N GLU A 101 -6.92 18.79 7.24
CA GLU A 101 -8.14 18.42 7.93
C GLU A 101 -8.26 16.90 7.98
N VAL A 102 -8.64 16.37 9.13
CA VAL A 102 -8.96 14.97 9.32
C VAL A 102 -10.48 14.86 9.38
N ILE A 103 -11.05 14.03 8.53
CA ILE A 103 -12.49 13.88 8.37
C ILE A 103 -12.91 12.48 8.79
N GLU A 104 -13.84 12.39 9.71
CA GLU A 104 -14.50 11.16 10.07
C GLU A 104 -15.52 10.83 8.98
N ASP A 105 -15.27 9.73 8.24
CA ASP A 105 -16.06 9.36 7.07
C ASP A 105 -16.58 7.94 7.21
N VAL A 106 -17.90 7.82 7.35
CA VAL A 106 -18.56 6.51 7.52
C VAL A 106 -18.48 5.63 6.28
N THR A 107 -18.17 6.20 5.13
CA THR A 107 -17.99 5.45 3.88
C THR A 107 -16.60 4.85 3.74
N VAL A 108 -15.66 5.26 4.60
CA VAL A 108 -14.30 4.75 4.61
C VAL A 108 -14.21 3.57 5.59
N ALA A 109 -13.72 2.45 5.11
CA ALA A 109 -13.55 1.25 5.93
C ALA A 109 -12.35 1.41 6.89
N ASP A 110 -12.35 0.63 7.96
CA ASP A 110 -11.22 0.56 8.86
C ASP A 110 -9.96 0.17 8.07
N ARG A 111 -8.82 0.76 8.45
CA ARG A 111 -7.52 0.59 7.77
C ARG A 111 -7.43 1.26 6.39
N GLN A 112 -8.53 1.82 5.90
CA GLN A 112 -8.55 2.60 4.67
C GLN A 112 -8.32 4.08 4.98
N CYS A 113 -7.64 4.77 4.08
CA CYS A 113 -7.42 6.21 4.18
C CYS A 113 -7.46 6.84 2.79
N ILE A 114 -8.30 7.85 2.63
CA ILE A 114 -8.42 8.58 1.38
C ILE A 114 -7.95 10.01 1.62
N ILE A 115 -6.99 10.47 0.85
CA ILE A 115 -6.48 11.83 0.92
C ILE A 115 -6.94 12.60 -0.30
N GLU A 116 -7.71 13.66 -0.07
CA GLU A 116 -8.06 14.62 -1.11
C GLU A 116 -7.12 15.81 -1.06
N THR A 117 -6.62 16.20 -2.23
CA THR A 117 -5.83 17.40 -2.43
C THR A 117 -6.42 18.23 -3.55
N GLU A 118 -5.90 19.42 -3.79
CA GLU A 118 -6.29 20.27 -4.93
C GLU A 118 -6.06 19.57 -6.28
N ASN A 119 -5.09 18.66 -6.35
CA ASN A 119 -4.65 18.02 -7.58
C ASN A 119 -5.14 16.57 -7.74
N GLY A 120 -5.81 16.00 -6.75
CA GLY A 120 -6.31 14.65 -6.90
C GLY A 120 -6.75 13.99 -5.60
N VAL A 121 -7.09 12.73 -5.73
CA VAL A 121 -7.53 11.86 -4.64
C VAL A 121 -6.62 10.64 -4.61
N PHE A 122 -6.11 10.32 -3.43
CA PHE A 122 -5.17 9.22 -3.24
C PHE A 122 -5.70 8.25 -2.19
N ASP A 123 -5.73 6.97 -2.52
CA ASP A 123 -5.96 5.91 -1.55
C ASP A 123 -4.62 5.48 -0.96
N CYS A 124 -4.40 5.80 0.31
CA CYS A 124 -3.17 5.46 1.02
C CYS A 124 -3.38 4.42 2.12
N GLY A 125 -4.52 3.76 2.14
CA GLY A 125 -4.85 2.75 3.15
C GLY A 125 -3.88 1.56 3.16
N ILE A 126 -3.83 0.86 4.28
CA ILE A 126 -2.90 -0.27 4.48
C ILE A 126 -3.15 -1.37 3.45
N ASP A 127 -4.41 -1.73 3.23
CA ASP A 127 -4.76 -2.81 2.30
C ASP A 127 -4.41 -2.44 0.86
N THR A 128 -4.56 -1.17 0.48
CA THR A 128 -4.14 -0.67 -0.83
C THR A 128 -2.63 -0.77 -1.00
N GLN A 129 -1.84 -0.38 0.01
CA GLN A 129 -0.39 -0.47 -0.04
C GLN A 129 0.09 -1.91 -0.15
N LEU A 130 -0.52 -2.83 0.58
CA LEU A 130 -0.21 -4.26 0.48
C LEU A 130 -0.56 -4.80 -0.91
N SER A 131 -1.68 -4.41 -1.47
CA SER A 131 -2.10 -4.79 -2.82
C SER A 131 -1.12 -4.27 -3.89
N GLU A 132 -0.66 -3.04 -3.77
CA GLU A 132 0.34 -2.47 -4.68
C GLU A 132 1.69 -3.18 -4.56
N LEU A 133 2.11 -3.51 -3.35
CA LEU A 133 3.34 -4.29 -3.12
C LEU A 133 3.25 -5.66 -3.79
N LYS A 134 2.12 -6.31 -3.66
CA LYS A 134 1.83 -7.60 -4.31
C LYS A 134 1.95 -7.50 -5.83
N LYS A 135 1.37 -6.48 -6.44
CA LYS A 135 1.47 -6.24 -7.89
C LYS A 135 2.90 -6.04 -8.34
N ARG A 136 3.68 -5.24 -7.59
CA ARG A 136 5.10 -5.01 -7.88
C ARG A 136 5.90 -6.29 -7.79
N PHE A 137 5.62 -7.10 -6.80
CA PHE A 137 6.27 -8.40 -6.64
C PHE A 137 6.01 -9.33 -7.84
N LYS A 138 4.76 -9.40 -8.30
CA LYS A 138 4.40 -10.15 -9.50
C LYS A 138 5.15 -9.67 -10.74
N LEU A 139 5.22 -8.36 -10.96
CA LEU A 139 5.94 -7.78 -12.08
C LEU A 139 7.42 -8.12 -12.06
N LEU A 140 8.06 -8.08 -10.88
CA LEU A 140 9.45 -8.48 -10.73
C LEU A 140 9.67 -9.95 -11.03
N ALA A 141 8.75 -10.81 -10.62
CA ALA A 141 8.81 -12.24 -10.92
C ALA A 141 8.71 -12.51 -12.42
N TYR A 142 7.86 -11.78 -13.15
CA TYR A 142 7.74 -11.90 -14.61
C TYR A 142 8.96 -11.35 -15.36
N ARG A 143 9.67 -10.39 -14.81
CA ARG A 143 10.86 -9.78 -15.45
C ARG A 143 12.12 -10.61 -15.34
N ARG A 144 12.13 -11.67 -14.56
CA ARG A 144 13.28 -12.54 -14.36
C ARG A 144 13.53 -13.51 -15.52
N ASN A 145 12.68 -13.51 -16.48
CA ASN A 145 12.84 -14.28 -17.70
C ASN A 145 13.39 -13.37 -18.80
#